data_444f01a680ac7011d4a880b5f4014a47
#
_entry.id   444f01a680ac7011d4a880b5f4014a47
#
_cell.length_a   1.000
_cell.length_b   1.000
_cell.length_c   1.000
_cell.angle_alpha   90.00
_cell.angle_beta   90.00
_cell.angle_gamma   90.00
#
_symmetry.space_group_name_H-M   'P 1'
#
loop_
_entity.id
_entity.type
_entity.pdbx_description
1 polymer ?
#
loop_
_entity_poly.entity_id
_entity_poly.type
_entity_poly.pdbx_seq_one_letter_code
_entity_poly.pdbx_strand_id
1 'polypeptide(L)'
;QADKLEAPVITLDDHNDFLLSWNEITGVDGYKLKVIADQNENTIDIPSGTASYNLDVIDWKGYVGMVSIQLFSYANIGGGTVAQMGSEIIEAHNLFDETSGDGEKGSEYIITKPRHLRNVSKYLDKNYKQTVDIDLTGIDMAPISTELVNNTYNGNFTGVYEATKGDIIDTGTGRSSEQYKIKNWTLNKSSNTNCGLFASIGAEGIVRNVCIENVVIKAKAKVGAIAGNCSGKIISCHTTGNEGSISTAATTDAEIYLGGIVGYLTEKGEVSYCSNTAAIEGTAGCVGGVVGIIMRDANNAPAVAYCTNKANVVCSSKSPVGGVVGSIAGAAGNDLIKVTGCANSGEISGTQANNQVGGIVGRATIDTEISQSYNTGSITAMGSASGIIARMGGTNAIVRDCYNTGAIKSTGTATNGNSNAAGIVATCTIAAGGGMTIENCHNVGDMTTANGASFGNGLFHRTDGK
;
A
#
# COMPACT_ATOMS: atom_id res chain seq x y z
N GLN A 1 -2.43 22.44 -54.43
CA GLN A 1 -2.25 21.90 -53.07
C GLN A 1 -3.53 21.19 -52.56
N ALA A 2 -4.72 21.66 -52.91
CA ALA A 2 -5.99 21.05 -52.47
C ALA A 2 -6.18 19.61 -53.01
N ASP A 3 -5.66 19.30 -54.21
CA ASP A 3 -5.83 18.00 -54.87
C ASP A 3 -4.99 16.86 -54.24
N LYS A 4 -4.22 17.12 -53.17
CA LYS A 4 -3.39 16.16 -52.43
C LYS A 4 -3.72 16.04 -50.95
N LEU A 5 -4.77 16.73 -50.51
CA LEU A 5 -5.18 16.64 -49.10
C LEU A 5 -5.84 15.28 -48.85
N GLU A 6 -5.28 14.52 -47.93
CA GLU A 6 -5.80 13.22 -47.54
C GLU A 6 -6.41 13.26 -46.14
N ALA A 7 -7.40 12.41 -45.88
CA ALA A 7 -7.93 12.23 -44.55
C ALA A 7 -6.93 11.47 -43.67
N PRO A 8 -6.67 11.90 -42.43
CA PRO A 8 -5.85 11.15 -41.51
C PRO A 8 -6.49 9.79 -41.21
N VAL A 9 -5.65 8.76 -41.17
CA VAL A 9 -6.03 7.43 -40.59
C VAL A 9 -5.60 7.45 -39.17
N ILE A 10 -6.55 7.46 -38.24
CA ILE A 10 -6.30 7.56 -36.82
C ILE A 10 -6.41 6.20 -36.11
N THR A 11 -5.61 6.00 -35.08
CA THR A 11 -5.68 4.87 -34.15
C THR A 11 -5.62 5.40 -32.72
N LEU A 12 -6.37 4.75 -31.82
CA LEU A 12 -6.41 5.11 -30.40
C LEU A 12 -5.84 3.95 -29.59
N ASP A 13 -4.78 4.22 -28.84
CA ASP A 13 -4.32 3.36 -27.76
C ASP A 13 -4.89 3.90 -26.44
N ASP A 14 -5.72 3.09 -25.78
CA ASP A 14 -6.36 3.44 -24.52
C ASP A 14 -6.01 2.47 -23.38
N HIS A 15 -4.97 1.65 -23.58
CA HIS A 15 -4.56 0.67 -22.57
C HIS A 15 -3.79 1.32 -21.41
N ASN A 16 -2.63 1.90 -21.71
CA ASN A 16 -1.80 2.60 -20.71
C ASN A 16 -2.00 4.11 -20.77
N ASP A 17 -2.05 4.67 -21.94
CA ASP A 17 -2.28 6.09 -22.19
C ASP A 17 -3.55 6.28 -23.02
N PHE A 18 -4.06 7.50 -23.10
CA PHE A 18 -5.14 7.86 -24.02
C PHE A 18 -4.51 8.56 -25.22
N LEU A 19 -3.81 7.75 -26.05
CA LEU A 19 -2.94 8.24 -27.10
C LEU A 19 -3.59 8.07 -28.48
N LEU A 20 -3.91 9.19 -29.13
CA LEU A 20 -4.29 9.23 -30.53
C LEU A 20 -3.04 9.28 -31.39
N SER A 21 -2.94 8.42 -32.38
CA SER A 21 -1.85 8.39 -33.37
C SER A 21 -2.39 8.36 -34.78
N TRP A 22 -1.62 8.88 -35.76
CA TRP A 22 -1.98 8.89 -37.19
C TRP A 22 -0.75 8.83 -38.08
N ASN A 23 -0.98 8.51 -39.35
CA ASN A 23 0.06 8.64 -40.35
C ASN A 23 0.31 10.14 -40.70
N GLU A 24 1.54 10.57 -40.69
CA GLU A 24 1.89 11.92 -41.13
C GLU A 24 1.55 12.13 -42.63
N ILE A 25 0.83 13.24 -42.93
CA ILE A 25 0.43 13.59 -44.27
C ILE A 25 1.34 14.72 -44.74
N THR A 26 1.99 14.51 -45.91
CA THR A 26 2.89 15.51 -46.50
C THR A 26 2.13 16.64 -47.20
N GLY A 27 2.58 17.89 -47.04
CA GLY A 27 2.01 19.03 -47.69
C GLY A 27 0.79 19.65 -47.03
N VAL A 28 0.51 19.26 -45.78
CA VAL A 28 -0.49 19.92 -44.92
C VAL A 28 0.16 21.04 -44.09
N ASP A 29 -0.62 22.05 -43.74
CA ASP A 29 -0.18 23.13 -42.85
C ASP A 29 -0.32 22.73 -41.38
N GLY A 30 -1.13 21.71 -41.06
CA GLY A 30 -1.32 21.16 -39.74
C GLY A 30 -2.54 20.26 -39.62
N TYR A 31 -2.93 19.99 -38.38
CA TYR A 31 -4.12 19.20 -38.06
C TYR A 31 -5.02 19.95 -37.08
N LYS A 32 -6.31 19.65 -37.14
CA LYS A 32 -7.31 20.10 -36.15
C LYS A 32 -7.92 18.86 -35.49
N LEU A 33 -7.66 18.68 -34.22
CA LEU A 33 -8.27 17.63 -33.42
C LEU A 33 -9.57 18.16 -32.83
N LYS A 34 -10.67 17.57 -33.22
CA LYS A 34 -12.01 17.84 -32.70
C LYS A 34 -12.39 16.77 -31.73
N VAL A 35 -12.73 17.16 -30.49
CA VAL A 35 -13.20 16.27 -29.44
C VAL A 35 -14.52 16.78 -28.89
N ILE A 36 -15.52 15.93 -28.90
CA ILE A 36 -16.85 16.24 -28.36
C ILE A 36 -17.07 15.41 -27.11
N ALA A 37 -17.29 16.09 -25.99
CA ALA A 37 -17.58 15.50 -24.68
C ALA A 37 -18.93 16.05 -24.21
N ASP A 38 -19.93 15.18 -24.04
CA ASP A 38 -21.31 15.59 -23.84
C ASP A 38 -21.79 16.52 -25.01
N GLN A 39 -22.17 17.71 -24.77
CA GLN A 39 -22.51 18.70 -25.80
C GLN A 39 -21.41 19.73 -26.04
N ASN A 40 -20.25 19.56 -25.41
CA ASN A 40 -19.14 20.49 -25.53
C ASN A 40 -18.14 20.04 -26.60
N GLU A 41 -17.95 20.88 -27.60
CA GLU A 41 -16.93 20.68 -28.63
C GLU A 41 -15.64 21.41 -28.24
N ASN A 42 -14.53 20.71 -28.29
CA ASN A 42 -13.19 21.27 -28.15
C ASN A 42 -12.39 21.01 -29.42
N THR A 43 -11.79 22.05 -29.99
CA THR A 43 -10.93 21.96 -31.17
C THR A 43 -9.52 22.37 -30.80
N ILE A 44 -8.54 21.53 -31.10
CA ILE A 44 -7.14 21.71 -30.79
C ILE A 44 -6.35 21.78 -32.08
N ASP A 45 -5.60 22.87 -32.27
CA ASP A 45 -4.67 23.00 -33.40
C ASP A 45 -3.37 22.24 -33.11
N ILE A 46 -2.98 21.41 -34.08
CA ILE A 46 -1.78 20.60 -34.00
C ILE A 46 -0.88 20.91 -35.18
N PRO A 47 0.41 21.23 -34.99
CA PRO A 47 1.29 21.60 -36.08
C PRO A 47 1.56 20.42 -37.04
N SER A 48 1.90 20.74 -38.28
CA SER A 48 2.43 19.74 -39.24
C SER A 48 3.69 19.08 -38.69
N GLY A 49 3.96 17.85 -39.11
CA GLY A 49 5.09 17.05 -38.58
C GLY A 49 4.79 16.36 -37.25
N THR A 50 3.57 16.47 -36.72
CA THR A 50 3.09 15.75 -35.56
C THR A 50 2.31 14.51 -36.00
N ALA A 51 2.54 13.36 -35.37
CA ALA A 51 1.89 12.08 -35.68
C ALA A 51 1.14 11.47 -34.49
N SER A 52 1.09 12.15 -33.34
CA SER A 52 0.34 11.68 -32.17
C SER A 52 -0.07 12.83 -31.25
N TYR A 53 -1.09 12.59 -30.43
CA TYR A 53 -1.55 13.50 -29.39
C TYR A 53 -2.07 12.73 -28.16
N ASN A 54 -1.57 13.06 -26.99
CA ASN A 54 -2.04 12.45 -25.74
C ASN A 54 -3.31 13.16 -25.26
N LEU A 55 -4.43 12.45 -25.29
CA LEU A 55 -5.74 12.97 -24.89
C LEU A 55 -5.90 13.08 -23.35
N ASP A 56 -5.01 12.46 -22.56
CA ASP A 56 -5.04 12.57 -21.09
C ASP A 56 -4.75 14.01 -20.60
N VAL A 57 -4.15 14.86 -21.46
CA VAL A 57 -3.90 16.28 -21.14
C VAL A 57 -5.13 17.18 -21.30
N ILE A 58 -6.22 16.67 -21.90
CA ILE A 58 -7.46 17.43 -22.08
C ILE A 58 -8.15 17.62 -20.73
N ASP A 59 -8.49 18.87 -20.42
CA ASP A 59 -9.38 19.18 -19.31
C ASP A 59 -10.83 18.85 -19.68
N TRP A 60 -11.30 17.71 -19.21
CA TRP A 60 -12.67 17.23 -19.44
C TRP A 60 -13.73 17.99 -18.63
N LYS A 61 -13.34 18.98 -17.80
CA LYS A 61 -14.24 19.77 -16.92
C LYS A 61 -15.17 18.93 -16.06
N GLY A 62 -14.63 17.82 -15.54
CA GLY A 62 -15.39 16.88 -14.69
C GLY A 62 -16.26 15.88 -15.46
N TYR A 63 -16.33 15.96 -16.79
CA TYR A 63 -17.09 14.99 -17.58
C TYR A 63 -16.40 13.61 -17.57
N VAL A 64 -17.16 12.58 -17.26
CA VAL A 64 -16.76 11.18 -17.34
C VAL A 64 -17.77 10.47 -18.24
N GLY A 65 -17.36 9.98 -19.40
CA GLY A 65 -18.26 9.34 -20.34
C GLY A 65 -17.68 9.19 -21.74
N MET A 66 -18.57 8.88 -22.69
CA MET A 66 -18.23 8.71 -24.09
C MET A 66 -17.83 10.04 -24.73
N VAL A 67 -16.75 10.02 -25.47
CA VAL A 67 -16.25 11.16 -26.24
C VAL A 67 -16.11 10.75 -27.72
N SER A 68 -16.45 11.66 -28.61
CA SER A 68 -16.25 11.51 -30.07
C SER A 68 -14.96 12.23 -30.45
N ILE A 69 -14.06 11.55 -31.15
CA ILE A 69 -12.74 12.04 -31.55
C ILE A 69 -12.62 12.02 -33.06
N GLN A 70 -12.28 13.15 -33.68
CA GLN A 70 -12.05 13.24 -35.11
C GLN A 70 -10.85 14.15 -35.39
N LEU A 71 -9.98 13.74 -36.29
CA LEU A 71 -8.82 14.51 -36.72
C LEU A 71 -8.98 15.01 -38.15
N PHE A 72 -8.74 16.27 -38.39
CA PHE A 72 -8.73 16.86 -39.70
C PHE A 72 -7.31 17.26 -40.09
N SER A 73 -6.88 16.90 -41.30
CA SER A 73 -5.76 17.57 -41.95
C SER A 73 -6.24 18.87 -42.61
N TYR A 74 -5.42 19.90 -42.62
CA TYR A 74 -5.80 21.14 -43.31
C TYR A 74 -4.65 21.75 -44.12
N ALA A 75 -5.04 22.45 -45.19
CA ALA A 75 -4.12 23.26 -46.00
C ALA A 75 -4.75 24.61 -46.39
N ASN A 76 -3.96 25.68 -46.33
CA ASN A 76 -4.34 27.01 -46.76
C ASN A 76 -4.20 27.09 -48.28
N ILE A 77 -5.30 27.27 -48.98
CA ILE A 77 -5.33 27.33 -50.47
C ILE A 77 -5.32 28.74 -51.05
N GLY A 78 -5.12 29.76 -50.20
CA GLY A 78 -5.09 31.16 -50.58
C GLY A 78 -6.46 31.85 -50.45
N GLY A 79 -6.48 33.18 -50.45
CA GLY A 79 -7.69 33.98 -50.31
C GLY A 79 -8.48 33.82 -49.00
N GLY A 80 -7.83 33.31 -47.94
CA GLY A 80 -8.47 33.04 -46.64
C GLY A 80 -9.25 31.72 -46.59
N THR A 81 -9.19 30.90 -47.65
CA THR A 81 -9.87 29.61 -47.73
C THR A 81 -8.95 28.49 -47.19
N VAL A 82 -9.50 27.62 -46.30
CA VAL A 82 -8.83 26.46 -45.75
C VAL A 82 -9.55 25.20 -46.24
N ALA A 83 -8.82 24.31 -46.91
CA ALA A 83 -9.32 22.96 -47.20
C ALA A 83 -9.06 22.04 -45.99
N GLN A 84 -10.00 21.14 -45.71
CA GLN A 84 -9.91 20.16 -44.61
C GLN A 84 -10.39 18.80 -45.07
N MET A 85 -9.73 17.75 -44.59
CA MET A 85 -10.14 16.35 -44.74
C MET A 85 -10.15 15.66 -43.38
N GLY A 86 -11.33 15.15 -42.97
CA GLY A 86 -11.52 14.51 -41.69
C GLY A 86 -11.29 13.00 -41.71
N SER A 87 -10.72 12.48 -40.67
CA SER A 87 -10.69 11.06 -40.39
C SER A 87 -12.11 10.50 -40.17
N GLU A 88 -12.21 9.19 -40.04
CA GLU A 88 -13.36 8.60 -39.37
C GLU A 88 -13.45 9.06 -37.89
N ILE A 89 -14.65 8.96 -37.31
CA ILE A 89 -14.89 9.30 -35.91
C ILE A 89 -14.60 8.07 -35.07
N ILE A 90 -13.81 8.23 -33.99
CA ILE A 90 -13.64 7.24 -32.97
C ILE A 90 -14.48 7.64 -31.74
N GLU A 91 -15.27 6.71 -31.24
CA GLU A 91 -15.97 6.83 -29.96
C GLU A 91 -15.19 6.06 -28.88
N ALA A 92 -14.93 6.71 -27.74
CA ALA A 92 -14.21 6.10 -26.64
C ALA A 92 -14.66 6.70 -25.29
N HIS A 93 -14.54 5.92 -24.20
CA HIS A 93 -14.76 6.45 -22.86
C HIS A 93 -13.49 7.19 -22.37
N ASN A 94 -13.65 8.42 -21.90
CA ASN A 94 -12.50 9.30 -21.66
C ASN A 94 -11.64 8.94 -20.45
N LEU A 95 -12.20 8.39 -19.37
CA LEU A 95 -11.46 8.16 -18.12
C LEU A 95 -11.50 6.71 -17.62
N PHE A 96 -12.65 6.03 -17.69
CA PHE A 96 -12.85 4.70 -17.16
C PHE A 96 -13.43 3.77 -18.23
N ASP A 97 -13.84 2.57 -17.82
CA ASP A 97 -14.51 1.62 -18.73
C ASP A 97 -15.89 2.14 -19.17
N GLU A 98 -16.31 1.77 -20.36
CA GLU A 98 -17.61 2.20 -20.93
C GLU A 98 -18.82 1.73 -20.12
N THR A 99 -18.67 0.71 -19.29
CA THR A 99 -19.71 0.20 -18.38
C THR A 99 -19.75 0.93 -17.04
N SER A 100 -18.93 1.97 -16.86
CA SER A 100 -18.87 2.77 -15.62
C SER A 100 -20.15 3.54 -15.38
N GLY A 101 -20.52 3.66 -14.10
CA GLY A 101 -21.52 4.61 -13.64
C GLY A 101 -20.96 6.01 -13.40
N ASP A 102 -21.44 6.66 -12.33
CA ASP A 102 -21.04 8.02 -11.92
C ASP A 102 -20.08 8.04 -10.69
N GLY A 103 -19.62 6.87 -10.26
CA GLY A 103 -18.73 6.72 -9.12
C GLY A 103 -19.45 6.78 -7.77
N GLU A 104 -20.77 6.83 -7.74
CA GLU A 104 -21.56 6.74 -6.52
C GLU A 104 -21.77 5.28 -6.09
N LYS A 105 -22.25 5.07 -4.87
CA LYS A 105 -22.52 3.71 -4.35
C LYS A 105 -23.59 3.01 -5.19
N GLY A 106 -23.22 1.85 -5.75
CA GLY A 106 -24.07 1.05 -6.64
C GLY A 106 -24.01 1.49 -8.10
N SER A 107 -23.15 2.49 -8.40
CA SER A 107 -22.92 3.05 -9.74
C SER A 107 -21.42 3.37 -9.90
N GLU A 108 -20.56 2.42 -9.53
CA GLU A 108 -19.11 2.57 -9.41
C GLU A 108 -18.44 2.84 -10.77
N TYR A 109 -17.30 3.52 -10.75
CA TYR A 109 -16.38 3.54 -11.89
C TYR A 109 -15.70 2.18 -12.04
N ILE A 110 -15.70 1.65 -13.26
CA ILE A 110 -15.18 0.32 -13.56
C ILE A 110 -13.73 0.41 -14.05
N ILE A 111 -12.89 -0.41 -13.45
CA ILE A 111 -11.44 -0.44 -13.66
C ILE A 111 -11.06 -1.73 -14.39
N THR A 112 -10.61 -1.60 -15.64
CA THR A 112 -10.23 -2.75 -16.49
C THR A 112 -8.85 -2.62 -17.12
N LYS A 113 -8.18 -1.47 -16.98
CA LYS A 113 -6.89 -1.17 -17.64
C LYS A 113 -5.97 -0.38 -16.70
N PRO A 114 -4.65 -0.38 -16.94
CA PRO A 114 -3.70 0.47 -16.19
C PRO A 114 -4.07 1.95 -16.18
N ARG A 115 -4.53 2.48 -17.31
CA ARG A 115 -4.98 3.88 -17.43
C ARG A 115 -6.16 4.18 -16.50
N HIS A 116 -7.14 3.28 -16.41
CA HIS A 116 -8.28 3.45 -15.50
C HIS A 116 -7.83 3.46 -14.04
N LEU A 117 -6.89 2.59 -13.67
CA LEU A 117 -6.34 2.55 -12.33
C LEU A 117 -5.62 3.86 -11.98
N ARG A 118 -4.83 4.42 -12.89
CA ARG A 118 -4.17 5.73 -12.72
C ARG A 118 -5.18 6.86 -12.58
N ASN A 119 -6.29 6.83 -13.33
CA ASN A 119 -7.32 7.85 -13.30
C ASN A 119 -8.12 7.91 -11.98
N VAL A 120 -8.02 6.91 -11.10
CA VAL A 120 -8.54 6.98 -9.72
C VAL A 120 -8.02 8.22 -8.99
N SER A 121 -6.81 8.66 -9.31
CA SER A 121 -6.20 9.90 -8.76
C SER A 121 -6.98 11.18 -9.07
N LYS A 122 -7.87 11.17 -10.06
CA LYS A 122 -8.67 12.34 -10.44
C LYS A 122 -9.89 12.56 -9.51
N TYR A 123 -10.38 11.49 -8.88
CA TYR A 123 -11.59 11.54 -8.03
C TYR A 123 -11.42 10.63 -6.81
N LEU A 124 -10.69 11.10 -5.80
CA LEU A 124 -10.36 10.26 -4.62
C LEU A 124 -11.54 10.01 -3.68
N ASP A 125 -12.66 10.65 -3.89
CA ASP A 125 -13.90 10.54 -3.12
C ASP A 125 -14.95 9.61 -3.75
N LYS A 126 -14.66 9.03 -4.93
CA LYS A 126 -15.58 8.17 -5.66
C LYS A 126 -15.36 6.68 -5.40
N ASN A 127 -16.31 5.87 -5.83
CA ASN A 127 -16.29 4.43 -5.69
C ASN A 127 -15.84 3.73 -6.98
N TYR A 128 -15.05 2.69 -6.82
CA TYR A 128 -14.39 1.97 -7.91
C TYR A 128 -14.55 0.47 -7.77
N LYS A 129 -14.74 -0.21 -8.89
CA LYS A 129 -14.79 -1.65 -8.96
C LYS A 129 -13.84 -2.17 -10.03
N GLN A 130 -12.81 -2.88 -9.61
CA GLN A 130 -11.95 -3.63 -10.53
C GLN A 130 -12.65 -4.93 -10.93
N THR A 131 -12.71 -5.21 -12.23
CA THR A 131 -13.46 -6.36 -12.78
C THR A 131 -12.61 -7.31 -13.61
N VAL A 132 -11.31 -7.03 -13.76
CA VAL A 132 -10.31 -7.90 -14.43
C VAL A 132 -8.97 -7.82 -13.71
N ASP A 133 -8.09 -8.76 -13.99
CA ASP A 133 -6.68 -8.64 -13.61
C ASP A 133 -6.00 -7.55 -14.43
N ILE A 134 -5.16 -6.72 -13.79
CA ILE A 134 -4.43 -5.63 -14.44
C ILE A 134 -2.94 -5.93 -14.35
N ASP A 135 -2.27 -6.05 -15.49
CA ASP A 135 -0.82 -6.23 -15.56
C ASP A 135 -0.12 -4.88 -15.74
N LEU A 136 0.79 -4.57 -14.83
CA LEU A 136 1.60 -3.34 -14.84
C LEU A 136 3.04 -3.58 -15.31
N THR A 137 3.31 -4.69 -15.99
CA THR A 137 4.64 -4.99 -16.53
C THR A 137 5.10 -3.85 -17.46
N GLY A 138 6.22 -3.21 -17.12
CA GLY A 138 6.80 -2.10 -17.90
C GLY A 138 6.07 -0.75 -17.76
N ILE A 139 5.06 -0.67 -16.91
CA ILE A 139 4.29 0.56 -16.68
C ILE A 139 4.80 1.28 -15.42
N ASP A 140 5.28 2.52 -15.57
CA ASP A 140 5.64 3.39 -14.43
C ASP A 140 4.37 3.99 -13.81
N MET A 141 3.74 3.25 -12.93
CA MET A 141 2.57 3.70 -12.22
C MET A 141 2.96 4.28 -10.85
N ALA A 142 2.73 5.58 -10.67
CA ALA A 142 2.86 6.24 -9.38
C ALA A 142 1.74 5.83 -8.40
N PRO A 143 1.92 6.02 -7.09
CA PRO A 143 0.85 5.90 -6.11
C PRO A 143 -0.38 6.73 -6.49
N ILE A 144 -1.57 6.18 -6.26
CA ILE A 144 -2.83 6.92 -6.41
C ILE A 144 -2.82 8.08 -5.39
N SER A 145 -2.79 9.31 -5.91
CA SER A 145 -2.58 10.54 -5.14
C SER A 145 -3.05 11.75 -5.95
N THR A 146 -3.27 12.88 -5.32
CA THR A 146 -3.59 14.13 -6.05
C THR A 146 -2.34 14.79 -6.63
N GLU A 147 -1.24 14.76 -5.88
CA GLU A 147 -0.02 15.49 -6.25
C GLU A 147 1.22 14.92 -5.55
N LEU A 148 2.37 15.27 -6.08
CA LEU A 148 3.68 15.00 -5.46
C LEU A 148 4.32 16.33 -5.04
N VAL A 149 4.36 16.61 -3.74
CA VAL A 149 4.96 17.84 -3.20
C VAL A 149 6.08 17.48 -2.23
N ASN A 150 7.27 18.09 -2.40
CA ASN A 150 8.44 17.85 -1.56
C ASN A 150 8.77 16.36 -1.36
N ASN A 151 8.69 15.58 -2.42
CA ASN A 151 8.88 14.12 -2.42
C ASN A 151 7.85 13.33 -1.58
N THR A 152 6.71 13.93 -1.27
CA THR A 152 5.60 13.25 -0.58
C THR A 152 4.41 13.16 -1.51
N TYR A 153 3.90 11.95 -1.74
CA TYR A 153 2.63 11.77 -2.41
C TYR A 153 1.50 12.16 -1.47
N ASN A 154 0.64 13.07 -1.92
CA ASN A 154 -0.47 13.62 -1.17
C ASN A 154 -1.82 13.22 -1.75
N GLY A 155 -2.89 13.46 -1.00
CA GLY A 155 -4.25 13.13 -1.35
C GLY A 155 -4.76 11.93 -0.55
N ASN A 156 -5.93 12.12 0.06
CA ASN A 156 -6.60 11.10 0.84
C ASN A 156 -7.71 10.45 0.01
N PHE A 157 -7.58 9.18 -0.26
CA PHE A 157 -8.64 8.39 -0.84
C PHE A 157 -9.74 8.17 0.21
N THR A 158 -10.94 8.66 -0.06
CA THR A 158 -12.09 8.59 0.85
C THR A 158 -13.27 7.78 0.31
N GLY A 159 -13.16 7.32 -0.93
CA GLY A 159 -14.15 6.45 -1.56
C GLY A 159 -13.99 4.96 -1.19
N VAL A 160 -14.59 4.10 -1.99
CA VAL A 160 -14.46 2.65 -1.89
C VAL A 160 -13.73 2.12 -3.13
N TYR A 161 -12.67 1.36 -2.94
CA TYR A 161 -12.03 0.60 -4.00
C TYR A 161 -12.15 -0.89 -3.70
N GLU A 162 -12.75 -1.66 -4.61
CA GLU A 162 -12.88 -3.10 -4.46
C GLU A 162 -12.47 -3.88 -5.72
N ALA A 163 -11.82 -5.02 -5.51
CA ALA A 163 -11.43 -5.96 -6.57
C ALA A 163 -12.03 -7.37 -6.31
N THR A 164 -13.27 -7.40 -5.89
CA THR A 164 -14.02 -8.64 -5.57
C THR A 164 -14.23 -9.47 -6.83
N LYS A 165 -13.81 -10.74 -6.75
CA LYS A 165 -14.11 -11.78 -7.73
C LYS A 165 -14.91 -12.87 -7.05
N GLY A 166 -15.99 -13.35 -7.71
CA GLY A 166 -16.91 -14.28 -7.09
C GLY A 166 -17.78 -13.65 -5.99
N ASP A 167 -18.30 -14.49 -5.08
CA ASP A 167 -19.23 -14.09 -4.05
C ASP A 167 -18.53 -13.50 -2.82
N ILE A 168 -19.21 -12.58 -2.15
CA ILE A 168 -18.80 -12.11 -0.83
C ILE A 168 -19.13 -13.17 0.21
N ILE A 169 -18.10 -13.69 0.89
CA ILE A 169 -18.22 -14.75 1.92
C ILE A 169 -18.59 -14.21 3.30
N ASP A 170 -18.42 -12.91 3.52
CA ASP A 170 -18.76 -12.24 4.77
C ASP A 170 -19.35 -10.86 4.47
N THR A 171 -20.69 -10.76 4.54
CA THR A 171 -21.41 -9.52 4.22
C THR A 171 -21.13 -8.38 5.22
N GLY A 172 -20.73 -8.71 6.44
CA GLY A 172 -20.40 -7.73 7.48
C GLY A 172 -19.08 -7.00 7.19
N THR A 173 -18.10 -7.69 6.62
CA THR A 173 -16.81 -7.12 6.24
C THR A 173 -16.70 -6.79 4.76
N GLY A 174 -17.55 -7.35 3.91
CA GLY A 174 -17.43 -7.30 2.45
C GLY A 174 -16.27 -8.15 1.91
N ARG A 175 -15.81 -9.16 2.65
CA ARG A 175 -14.70 -10.02 2.29
C ARG A 175 -15.10 -11.06 1.25
N SER A 176 -14.22 -11.29 0.25
CA SER A 176 -14.36 -12.35 -0.75
C SER A 176 -13.25 -13.40 -0.61
N SER A 177 -13.52 -14.63 -1.08
CA SER A 177 -12.50 -15.68 -1.19
C SER A 177 -11.60 -15.49 -2.41
N GLU A 178 -12.07 -14.79 -3.42
CA GLU A 178 -11.33 -14.52 -4.66
C GLU A 178 -11.26 -13.03 -4.95
N GLN A 179 -10.13 -12.59 -5.50
CA GLN A 179 -9.86 -11.21 -5.85
C GLN A 179 -9.31 -11.10 -7.27
N TYR A 180 -9.64 -10.01 -7.96
CA TYR A 180 -8.89 -9.59 -9.13
C TYR A 180 -7.52 -9.07 -8.71
N LYS A 181 -6.52 -9.27 -9.56
CA LYS A 181 -5.13 -8.98 -9.26
C LYS A 181 -4.64 -7.74 -9.98
N ILE A 182 -3.75 -7.01 -9.30
CA ILE A 182 -2.82 -6.07 -9.91
C ILE A 182 -1.47 -6.79 -9.94
N LYS A 183 -0.88 -6.98 -11.13
CA LYS A 183 0.31 -7.82 -11.32
C LYS A 183 1.54 -7.00 -11.67
N ASN A 184 2.70 -7.45 -11.19
CA ASN A 184 4.03 -6.99 -11.62
C ASN A 184 4.25 -5.48 -11.45
N TRP A 185 3.61 -4.89 -10.42
CA TRP A 185 3.80 -3.47 -10.14
C TRP A 185 5.17 -3.21 -9.52
N THR A 186 5.96 -2.37 -10.21
CA THR A 186 7.27 -1.93 -9.73
C THR A 186 7.24 -0.43 -9.46
N LEU A 187 7.58 -0.03 -8.22
CA LEU A 187 7.71 1.35 -7.80
C LEU A 187 9.12 1.59 -7.24
N ASN A 188 9.97 2.29 -7.98
CA ASN A 188 11.30 2.68 -7.51
C ASN A 188 11.40 4.18 -7.33
N LYS A 189 11.04 4.65 -6.13
CA LYS A 189 10.96 6.07 -5.77
C LYS A 189 11.70 6.31 -4.44
N SER A 190 13.01 6.04 -4.43
CA SER A 190 13.88 6.04 -3.24
C SER A 190 13.94 7.36 -2.47
N SER A 191 13.50 8.47 -3.05
CA SER A 191 13.38 9.78 -2.40
C SER A 191 11.98 10.11 -1.89
N ASN A 192 10.96 9.30 -2.22
CA ASN A 192 9.56 9.62 -1.98
C ASN A 192 8.99 8.93 -0.76
N THR A 193 8.01 9.56 -0.14
CA THR A 193 7.25 9.06 1.01
C THR A 193 5.76 8.85 0.67
N ASN A 194 5.03 8.17 1.53
CA ASN A 194 3.64 7.74 1.33
C ASN A 194 3.49 6.89 0.07
N CYS A 195 4.24 5.80 0.02
CA CYS A 195 4.30 4.91 -1.14
C CYS A 195 3.52 3.61 -0.89
N GLY A 196 2.55 3.37 -1.73
CA GLY A 196 1.69 2.20 -1.81
C GLY A 196 0.78 2.37 -3.02
N LEU A 197 -0.10 1.41 -3.29
CA LEU A 197 -1.11 1.58 -4.35
C LEU A 197 -1.86 2.90 -4.15
N PHE A 198 -2.25 3.19 -2.91
CA PHE A 198 -2.74 4.49 -2.46
C PHE A 198 -1.65 5.19 -1.64
N ALA A 199 -1.40 6.47 -1.92
CA ALA A 199 -0.51 7.27 -1.09
C ALA A 199 -1.05 7.36 0.34
N SER A 200 -2.33 7.68 0.47
CA SER A 200 -3.04 7.76 1.75
C SER A 200 -4.50 7.35 1.59
N ILE A 201 -5.01 6.59 2.56
CA ILE A 201 -6.42 6.26 2.70
C ILE A 201 -6.95 7.06 3.89
N GLY A 202 -7.90 7.97 3.63
CA GLY A 202 -8.54 8.82 4.63
C GLY A 202 -9.54 8.06 5.49
N ALA A 203 -10.06 8.69 6.55
CA ALA A 203 -10.89 8.06 7.58
C ALA A 203 -12.16 7.34 7.06
N GLU A 204 -12.75 7.85 5.99
CA GLU A 204 -13.93 7.25 5.36
C GLU A 204 -13.57 6.26 4.23
N GLY A 205 -12.30 6.23 3.80
CA GLY A 205 -11.84 5.42 2.69
C GLY A 205 -11.82 3.93 3.02
N ILE A 206 -12.23 3.11 2.05
CA ILE A 206 -12.25 1.65 2.16
C ILE A 206 -11.57 1.04 0.94
N VAL A 207 -10.55 0.23 1.18
CA VAL A 207 -9.91 -0.59 0.14
C VAL A 207 -10.08 -2.05 0.52
N ARG A 208 -10.74 -2.83 -0.35
CA ARG A 208 -11.04 -4.23 -0.03
C ARG A 208 -10.88 -5.18 -1.19
N ASN A 209 -10.55 -6.43 -0.84
CA ASN A 209 -10.41 -7.55 -1.77
C ASN A 209 -9.36 -7.30 -2.88
N VAL A 210 -8.34 -6.49 -2.61
CA VAL A 210 -7.26 -6.20 -3.58
C VAL A 210 -6.12 -7.19 -3.39
N CYS A 211 -5.68 -7.81 -4.48
CA CYS A 211 -4.53 -8.69 -4.51
C CYS A 211 -3.44 -8.08 -5.40
N ILE A 212 -2.24 -7.85 -4.86
CA ILE A 212 -1.08 -7.39 -5.66
C ILE A 212 -0.08 -8.54 -5.77
N GLU A 213 0.12 -9.03 -6.99
CA GLU A 213 1.01 -10.15 -7.30
C GLU A 213 2.37 -9.65 -7.80
N ASN A 214 3.47 -10.18 -7.24
CA ASN A 214 4.85 -9.83 -7.57
C ASN A 214 5.13 -8.31 -7.42
N VAL A 215 4.70 -7.72 -6.32
CA VAL A 215 4.92 -6.29 -6.05
C VAL A 215 6.38 -6.01 -5.71
N VAL A 216 6.98 -5.01 -6.34
CA VAL A 216 8.34 -4.53 -6.00
C VAL A 216 8.29 -3.04 -5.67
N ILE A 217 8.49 -2.69 -4.40
CA ILE A 217 8.50 -1.29 -3.96
C ILE A 217 9.82 -0.96 -3.28
N LYS A 218 10.45 0.12 -3.74
CA LYS A 218 11.58 0.76 -3.06
C LYS A 218 11.30 2.24 -2.91
N ALA A 219 11.12 2.70 -1.67
CA ALA A 219 10.77 4.10 -1.40
C ALA A 219 11.49 4.63 -0.16
N LYS A 220 11.34 5.91 0.18
CA LYS A 220 12.02 6.54 1.32
C LYS A 220 11.40 6.11 2.64
N ALA A 221 10.10 6.40 2.83
CA ALA A 221 9.42 6.22 4.12
C ALA A 221 7.90 6.08 3.95
N LYS A 222 7.22 5.54 4.95
CA LYS A 222 5.79 5.24 4.96
C LYS A 222 5.40 4.39 3.75
N VAL A 223 5.86 3.15 3.77
CA VAL A 223 5.79 2.23 2.63
C VAL A 223 4.94 1.02 2.98
N GLY A 224 4.00 0.69 2.12
CA GLY A 224 3.21 -0.54 2.15
C GLY A 224 2.64 -0.86 0.78
N ALA A 225 2.34 -2.12 0.47
CA ALA A 225 1.81 -2.48 -0.85
C ALA A 225 0.48 -1.80 -1.15
N ILE A 226 -0.41 -1.71 -0.17
CA ILE A 226 -1.74 -1.11 -0.35
C ILE A 226 -1.71 0.38 -0.04
N ALA A 227 -1.11 0.79 1.08
CA ALA A 227 -1.06 2.20 1.41
C ALA A 227 0.24 2.62 2.12
N GLY A 228 0.74 3.82 1.80
CA GLY A 228 1.77 4.47 2.59
C GLY A 228 1.24 4.90 3.95
N ASN A 229 0.08 5.54 3.98
CA ASN A 229 -0.62 6.00 5.17
C ASN A 229 -2.08 5.54 5.16
N CYS A 230 -2.66 5.19 6.33
CA CYS A 230 -4.04 4.77 6.42
C CYS A 230 -4.69 5.23 7.74
N SER A 231 -5.80 5.95 7.63
CA SER A 231 -6.73 6.26 8.71
C SER A 231 -8.13 5.66 8.48
N GLY A 232 -8.35 5.04 7.32
CA GLY A 232 -9.56 4.32 6.91
C GLY A 232 -9.42 2.80 7.07
N LYS A 233 -10.04 2.04 6.17
CA LYS A 233 -10.12 0.57 6.27
C LYS A 233 -9.44 -0.13 5.10
N ILE A 234 -8.64 -1.15 5.42
CA ILE A 234 -8.06 -2.09 4.47
C ILE A 234 -8.51 -3.50 4.87
N ILE A 235 -9.30 -4.14 4.01
CA ILE A 235 -9.98 -5.39 4.34
C ILE A 235 -9.70 -6.45 3.27
N SER A 236 -9.24 -7.63 3.68
CA SER A 236 -8.99 -8.75 2.75
C SER A 236 -8.09 -8.37 1.56
N CYS A 237 -7.02 -7.61 1.83
CA CYS A 237 -6.04 -7.23 0.84
C CYS A 237 -4.77 -8.06 0.99
N HIS A 238 -4.17 -8.47 -0.12
CA HIS A 238 -3.11 -9.45 -0.11
C HIS A 238 -1.95 -9.06 -1.04
N THR A 239 -0.73 -9.37 -0.63
CA THR A 239 0.37 -9.54 -1.59
C THR A 239 0.57 -11.02 -1.85
N THR A 240 0.84 -11.39 -3.09
CA THR A 240 1.05 -12.77 -3.53
C THR A 240 2.22 -12.87 -4.51
N GLY A 241 2.61 -14.08 -4.88
CA GLY A 241 3.76 -14.35 -5.73
C GLY A 241 5.04 -14.56 -4.91
N ASN A 242 6.11 -15.02 -5.58
CA ASN A 242 7.37 -15.40 -4.95
C ASN A 242 8.49 -14.38 -5.18
N GLU A 243 8.25 -13.36 -6.01
CA GLU A 243 9.25 -12.36 -6.42
C GLU A 243 8.98 -10.97 -5.80
N GLY A 244 7.97 -10.86 -4.93
CA GLY A 244 7.63 -9.61 -4.30
C GLY A 244 8.64 -9.16 -3.26
N SER A 245 8.99 -7.86 -3.28
CA SER A 245 9.81 -7.25 -2.24
C SER A 245 9.37 -5.80 -1.96
N ILE A 246 9.35 -5.42 -0.69
CA ILE A 246 9.01 -4.07 -0.25
C ILE A 246 10.13 -3.58 0.66
N SER A 247 10.76 -2.48 0.28
CA SER A 247 11.97 -2.00 0.95
C SER A 247 11.99 -0.49 1.15
N THR A 248 12.80 -0.05 2.13
CA THR A 248 13.09 1.37 2.33
C THR A 248 14.52 1.69 1.92
N ALA A 249 14.72 2.89 1.35
CA ALA A 249 16.02 3.37 0.90
C ALA A 249 16.71 4.29 1.92
N ALA A 250 15.96 4.93 2.83
CA ALA A 250 16.50 5.88 3.81
C ALA A 250 17.14 5.16 4.98
N THR A 251 18.26 5.69 5.47
CA THR A 251 19.05 5.08 6.55
C THR A 251 19.04 5.88 7.85
N THR A 252 18.54 7.10 7.86
CA THR A 252 18.69 8.05 8.97
C THR A 252 17.45 8.83 9.37
N ASP A 253 16.31 8.67 8.71
CA ASP A 253 15.10 9.43 9.02
C ASP A 253 14.32 8.83 10.20
N ALA A 254 13.81 9.70 11.08
CA ALA A 254 13.04 9.30 12.27
C ALA A 254 11.65 8.72 11.94
N GLU A 255 11.09 9.02 10.77
CA GLU A 255 9.73 8.64 10.36
C GLU A 255 9.69 7.57 9.27
N ILE A 256 10.58 6.60 9.34
CA ILE A 256 10.56 5.48 8.41
C ILE A 256 9.66 4.38 8.99
N TYR A 257 8.63 4.02 8.23
CA TYR A 257 7.69 2.98 8.59
C TYR A 257 7.43 2.08 7.37
N LEU A 258 7.76 0.82 7.52
CA LEU A 258 7.70 -0.17 6.45
C LEU A 258 6.79 -1.32 6.87
N GLY A 259 5.73 -1.56 6.12
CA GLY A 259 4.85 -2.70 6.28
C GLY A 259 4.57 -3.40 4.96
N GLY A 260 4.22 -4.68 5.01
CA GLY A 260 3.84 -5.43 3.81
C GLY A 260 2.55 -4.93 3.18
N ILE A 261 1.63 -4.39 3.99
CA ILE A 261 0.33 -3.86 3.54
C ILE A 261 0.26 -2.35 3.76
N VAL A 262 0.65 -1.85 4.94
CA VAL A 262 0.56 -0.42 5.32
C VAL A 262 1.83 0.03 6.02
N GLY A 263 2.38 1.17 5.62
CA GLY A 263 3.51 1.80 6.32
C GLY A 263 3.11 2.40 7.67
N TYR A 264 2.10 3.25 7.66
CA TYR A 264 1.66 4.06 8.81
C TYR A 264 0.15 3.96 9.01
N LEU A 265 -0.29 3.38 10.12
CA LEU A 265 -1.69 3.21 10.49
C LEU A 265 -2.04 4.15 11.65
N THR A 266 -3.06 4.98 11.50
CA THR A 266 -3.39 6.04 12.46
C THR A 266 -4.89 6.29 12.59
N GLU A 267 -5.29 7.16 13.50
CA GLU A 267 -6.68 7.56 13.76
C GLU A 267 -7.61 6.34 13.99
N LYS A 268 -8.64 6.17 13.17
CA LYS A 268 -9.56 5.03 13.21
C LYS A 268 -9.14 3.88 12.28
N GLY A 269 -7.91 3.94 11.78
CA GLY A 269 -7.42 2.99 10.78
C GLY A 269 -7.60 1.54 11.21
N GLU A 270 -8.09 0.72 10.29
CA GLU A 270 -8.30 -0.71 10.49
C GLU A 270 -7.64 -1.50 9.35
N VAL A 271 -6.86 -2.51 9.73
CA VAL A 271 -6.30 -3.48 8.78
C VAL A 271 -6.76 -4.86 9.21
N SER A 272 -7.61 -5.49 8.40
CA SER A 272 -8.20 -6.78 8.77
C SER A 272 -8.22 -7.79 7.63
N TYR A 273 -8.02 -9.06 7.97
CA TYR A 273 -8.03 -10.20 7.04
C TYR A 273 -6.99 -10.09 5.91
N CYS A 274 -5.92 -9.34 6.12
CA CYS A 274 -4.89 -9.09 5.12
C CYS A 274 -3.74 -10.09 5.24
N SER A 275 -3.05 -10.35 4.12
CA SER A 275 -1.86 -11.21 4.15
C SER A 275 -0.71 -10.68 3.29
N ASN A 276 0.51 -10.87 3.78
CA ASN A 276 1.73 -10.52 3.07
C ASN A 276 2.59 -11.74 2.76
N THR A 277 3.04 -11.84 1.50
CA THR A 277 4.07 -12.80 1.04
C THR A 277 5.29 -12.11 0.43
N ALA A 278 5.24 -10.79 0.22
CA ALA A 278 6.39 -10.03 -0.31
C ALA A 278 7.46 -9.86 0.77
N ALA A 279 8.71 -10.13 0.45
CA ALA A 279 9.84 -9.94 1.37
C ALA A 279 9.94 -8.48 1.83
N ILE A 280 10.24 -8.27 3.12
CA ILE A 280 10.32 -6.94 3.74
C ILE A 280 11.76 -6.66 4.16
N GLU A 281 12.34 -5.57 3.63
CA GLU A 281 13.72 -5.18 3.90
C GLU A 281 13.80 -3.72 4.39
N GLY A 282 13.85 -3.55 5.70
CA GLY A 282 13.99 -2.24 6.35
C GLY A 282 15.44 -1.85 6.60
N THR A 283 15.83 -0.63 6.21
CA THR A 283 17.15 -0.06 6.49
C THR A 283 17.14 0.84 7.73
N ALA A 284 15.98 1.32 8.14
CA ALA A 284 15.77 2.13 9.34
C ALA A 284 14.28 2.11 9.74
N GLY A 285 13.93 2.67 10.90
CA GLY A 285 12.55 2.87 11.35
C GLY A 285 11.83 1.58 11.79
N CYS A 286 10.51 1.63 11.92
CA CYS A 286 9.72 0.50 12.37
C CYS A 286 9.35 -0.40 11.18
N VAL A 287 9.58 -1.70 11.32
CA VAL A 287 9.38 -2.68 10.24
C VAL A 287 8.41 -3.77 10.68
N GLY A 288 7.33 -3.96 9.94
CA GLY A 288 6.35 -5.02 10.19
C GLY A 288 6.00 -5.80 8.93
N GLY A 289 5.73 -7.07 9.07
CA GLY A 289 5.33 -7.92 7.94
C GLY A 289 3.99 -7.49 7.33
N VAL A 290 3.13 -6.79 8.09
CA VAL A 290 1.84 -6.25 7.62
C VAL A 290 1.79 -4.74 7.83
N VAL A 291 2.02 -4.25 9.04
CA VAL A 291 1.94 -2.82 9.39
C VAL A 291 3.27 -2.34 9.97
N GLY A 292 3.85 -1.27 9.42
CA GLY A 292 5.11 -0.71 9.92
C GLY A 292 4.97 -0.12 11.32
N ILE A 293 4.03 0.79 11.50
CA ILE A 293 3.69 1.37 12.79
C ILE A 293 2.18 1.60 12.94
N ILE A 294 1.68 1.37 14.13
CA ILE A 294 0.38 1.88 14.60
C ILE A 294 0.66 3.12 15.44
N MET A 295 0.15 4.27 14.99
CA MET A 295 0.30 5.55 15.69
C MET A 295 -1.06 6.03 16.18
N ARG A 296 -1.30 5.89 17.47
CA ARG A 296 -2.52 6.33 18.12
C ARG A 296 -2.55 7.84 18.29
N ASP A 297 -3.65 8.47 17.97
CA ASP A 297 -3.98 9.80 18.45
C ASP A 297 -4.71 9.75 19.82
N ALA A 298 -5.04 10.91 20.39
CA ALA A 298 -5.67 10.96 21.72
C ALA A 298 -7.11 10.41 21.77
N ASN A 299 -7.79 10.31 20.61
CA ASN A 299 -9.25 10.08 20.54
C ASN A 299 -9.60 8.73 19.88
N ASN A 300 -8.66 8.10 19.20
CA ASN A 300 -8.93 6.94 18.37
C ASN A 300 -7.93 5.81 18.64
N ALA A 301 -8.39 4.57 18.48
CA ALA A 301 -7.58 3.38 18.63
C ALA A 301 -7.56 2.56 17.33
N PRO A 302 -6.54 2.72 16.50
CA PRO A 302 -6.36 1.88 15.31
C PRO A 302 -6.28 0.39 15.68
N ALA A 303 -6.70 -0.49 14.76
CA ALA A 303 -6.74 -1.92 15.02
C ALA A 303 -6.14 -2.75 13.87
N VAL A 304 -5.54 -3.90 14.25
CA VAL A 304 -5.07 -4.92 13.30
C VAL A 304 -5.66 -6.27 13.70
N ALA A 305 -6.42 -6.89 12.79
CA ALA A 305 -7.12 -8.12 13.12
C ALA A 305 -7.04 -9.16 11.99
N TYR A 306 -6.84 -10.42 12.37
CA TYR A 306 -6.86 -11.58 11.46
C TYR A 306 -5.89 -11.45 10.28
N CYS A 307 -4.75 -10.82 10.50
CA CYS A 307 -3.74 -10.60 9.49
C CYS A 307 -2.61 -11.63 9.57
N THR A 308 -2.05 -11.99 8.41
CA THR A 308 -1.00 -13.01 8.34
C THR A 308 0.20 -12.50 7.57
N ASN A 309 1.40 -12.68 8.14
CA ASN A 309 2.64 -12.55 7.40
C ASN A 309 3.24 -13.93 7.13
N LYS A 310 3.61 -14.18 5.88
CA LYS A 310 4.31 -15.41 5.44
C LYS A 310 5.70 -15.12 4.87
N ALA A 311 6.03 -13.86 4.73
CA ALA A 311 7.29 -13.41 4.14
C ALA A 311 8.38 -13.20 5.19
N ASN A 312 9.61 -13.24 4.76
CA ASN A 312 10.75 -12.84 5.57
C ASN A 312 10.72 -11.33 5.85
N VAL A 313 11.04 -10.95 7.08
CA VAL A 313 11.14 -9.56 7.51
C VAL A 313 12.52 -9.30 8.08
N VAL A 314 13.27 -8.45 7.43
CA VAL A 314 14.65 -8.11 7.84
C VAL A 314 14.75 -6.62 8.12
N CYS A 315 15.41 -6.26 9.24
CA CYS A 315 15.78 -4.88 9.53
C CYS A 315 17.25 -4.77 9.88
N SER A 316 17.96 -3.90 9.15
CA SER A 316 19.41 -3.66 9.35
C SER A 316 19.72 -2.48 10.28
N SER A 317 18.74 -1.96 11.02
CA SER A 317 18.90 -0.89 12.01
C SER A 317 18.51 -1.30 13.44
N LYS A 318 18.71 -0.41 14.41
CA LYS A 318 18.35 -0.60 15.83
C LYS A 318 16.84 -0.45 16.10
N SER A 319 16.00 -0.75 15.14
CA SER A 319 14.58 -0.45 15.15
C SER A 319 13.74 -1.64 15.57
N PRO A 320 12.48 -1.42 15.99
CA PRO A 320 11.55 -2.50 16.27
C PRO A 320 11.16 -3.25 14.99
N VAL A 321 11.09 -4.57 15.08
CA VAL A 321 10.70 -5.46 13.98
C VAL A 321 9.62 -6.42 14.47
N GLY A 322 8.52 -6.49 13.77
CA GLY A 322 7.45 -7.44 14.09
C GLY A 322 7.04 -8.28 12.88
N GLY A 323 6.68 -9.51 13.12
CA GLY A 323 6.15 -10.38 12.07
C GLY A 323 4.85 -9.83 11.48
N VAL A 324 4.06 -9.10 12.27
CA VAL A 324 2.83 -8.44 11.82
C VAL A 324 2.95 -6.93 11.99
N VAL A 325 3.24 -6.42 13.17
CA VAL A 325 3.33 -4.98 13.48
C VAL A 325 4.72 -4.62 13.98
N GLY A 326 5.39 -3.66 13.32
CA GLY A 326 6.72 -3.21 13.75
C GLY A 326 6.70 -2.51 15.10
N SER A 327 5.86 -1.48 15.25
CA SER A 327 5.72 -0.73 16.50
C SER A 327 4.30 -0.25 16.74
N ILE A 328 3.95 -0.08 18.01
CA ILE A 328 2.72 0.56 18.48
C ILE A 328 3.13 1.72 19.40
N ALA A 329 2.74 2.94 19.04
CA ALA A 329 3.14 4.15 19.74
C ALA A 329 2.05 5.23 19.65
N GLY A 330 2.28 6.39 20.24
CA GLY A 330 1.44 7.57 20.14
C GLY A 330 0.92 8.07 21.47
N ALA A 331 -0.22 8.76 21.47
CA ALA A 331 -0.81 9.33 22.65
C ALA A 331 -1.41 8.27 23.59
N ALA A 332 -1.34 8.49 24.88
CA ALA A 332 -2.12 7.72 25.85
C ALA A 332 -3.62 7.98 25.62
N GLY A 333 -4.45 7.00 25.92
CA GLY A 333 -5.91 7.12 25.81
C GLY A 333 -6.59 5.98 26.55
N ASN A 334 -7.93 6.01 26.61
CA ASN A 334 -8.70 5.07 27.43
C ASN A 334 -8.86 3.68 26.79
N ASP A 335 -8.81 3.61 25.45
CA ASP A 335 -9.00 2.33 24.75
C ASP A 335 -7.67 1.64 24.47
N LEU A 336 -7.63 0.34 24.56
CA LEU A 336 -6.47 -0.46 24.18
C LEU A 336 -6.31 -0.48 22.65
N ILE A 337 -5.07 -0.35 22.19
CA ILE A 337 -4.75 -0.76 20.81
C ILE A 337 -4.84 -2.29 20.74
N LYS A 338 -5.58 -2.80 19.75
CA LYS A 338 -5.82 -4.24 19.62
C LYS A 338 -5.12 -4.84 18.41
N VAL A 339 -4.37 -5.90 18.67
CA VAL A 339 -3.79 -6.80 17.67
C VAL A 339 -4.34 -8.20 17.93
N THR A 340 -5.32 -8.63 17.11
CA THR A 340 -6.11 -9.83 17.43
C THR A 340 -6.11 -10.84 16.28
N GLY A 341 -5.96 -12.11 16.57
CA GLY A 341 -6.10 -13.20 15.59
C GLY A 341 -5.01 -13.20 14.51
N CYS A 342 -3.86 -12.61 14.79
CA CYS A 342 -2.80 -12.41 13.81
C CYS A 342 -1.79 -13.57 13.82
N ALA A 343 -1.18 -13.85 12.67
CA ALA A 343 -0.23 -14.94 12.53
C ALA A 343 1.05 -14.51 11.78
N ASN A 344 2.17 -15.07 12.21
CA ASN A 344 3.41 -15.01 11.43
C ASN A 344 3.99 -16.41 11.21
N SER A 345 4.38 -16.69 9.98
CA SER A 345 5.13 -17.89 9.61
C SER A 345 6.44 -17.59 8.88
N GLY A 346 6.68 -16.32 8.53
CA GLY A 346 7.95 -15.88 7.93
C GLY A 346 9.08 -15.77 8.93
N GLU A 347 10.30 -15.85 8.46
CA GLU A 347 11.50 -15.59 9.25
C GLU A 347 11.65 -14.11 9.56
N ILE A 348 11.99 -13.77 10.82
CA ILE A 348 12.14 -12.38 11.25
C ILE A 348 13.55 -12.15 11.77
N SER A 349 14.22 -11.12 11.26
CA SER A 349 15.61 -10.84 11.62
C SER A 349 15.86 -9.36 11.89
N GLY A 350 16.51 -9.09 13.02
CA GLY A 350 17.09 -7.79 13.37
C GLY A 350 18.58 -7.92 13.58
N THR A 351 19.39 -7.20 12.77
CA THR A 351 20.84 -7.42 12.67
C THR A 351 21.68 -6.43 13.49
N GLN A 352 21.05 -5.50 14.21
CA GLN A 352 21.75 -4.50 15.01
C GLN A 352 21.51 -4.66 16.52
N ALA A 353 22.50 -4.23 17.31
CA ALA A 353 22.38 -4.22 18.77
C ALA A 353 21.17 -3.41 19.24
N ASN A 354 20.50 -3.86 20.30
CA ASN A 354 19.31 -3.24 20.91
C ASN A 354 18.05 -3.23 20.04
N ASN A 355 18.01 -3.94 18.91
CA ASN A 355 16.74 -4.09 18.23
C ASN A 355 15.75 -4.95 19.04
N GLN A 356 14.47 -4.79 18.73
CA GLN A 356 13.36 -5.46 19.41
C GLN A 356 12.60 -6.25 18.35
N VAL A 357 12.77 -7.57 18.35
CA VAL A 357 12.24 -8.45 17.31
C VAL A 357 11.18 -9.37 17.92
N GLY A 358 9.93 -9.17 17.55
CA GLY A 358 8.80 -9.97 18.02
C GLY A 358 8.12 -10.73 16.89
N GLY A 359 7.67 -11.93 17.16
CA GLY A 359 6.97 -12.77 16.19
C GLY A 359 5.68 -12.14 15.67
N ILE A 360 4.98 -11.36 16.51
CA ILE A 360 3.79 -10.61 16.14
C ILE A 360 4.07 -9.10 16.20
N VAL A 361 4.52 -8.57 17.32
CA VAL A 361 4.78 -7.15 17.53
C VAL A 361 6.22 -6.90 17.95
N GLY A 362 6.92 -5.98 17.30
CA GLY A 362 8.27 -5.60 17.71
C GLY A 362 8.26 -4.84 19.04
N ARG A 363 7.48 -3.77 19.13
CA ARG A 363 7.40 -2.92 20.32
C ARG A 363 6.02 -2.28 20.47
N ALA A 364 5.53 -2.21 21.71
CA ALA A 364 4.43 -1.35 22.11
C ALA A 364 4.90 -0.40 23.24
N THR A 365 4.53 0.88 23.16
CA THR A 365 4.88 1.91 24.17
C THR A 365 3.66 2.48 24.88
N ILE A 366 2.48 2.09 24.47
CA ILE A 366 1.18 2.53 25.00
C ILE A 366 0.31 1.31 25.28
N ASP A 367 -0.82 1.52 25.92
CA ASP A 367 -1.78 0.49 26.33
C ASP A 367 -2.23 -0.34 25.13
N THR A 368 -1.95 -1.65 25.21
CA THR A 368 -2.09 -2.57 24.09
C THR A 368 -2.56 -3.94 24.55
N GLU A 369 -3.47 -4.53 23.80
CA GLU A 369 -3.87 -5.92 23.89
C GLU A 369 -3.43 -6.69 22.64
N ILE A 370 -2.68 -7.80 22.86
CA ILE A 370 -2.37 -8.78 21.82
C ILE A 370 -3.08 -10.07 22.19
N SER A 371 -3.98 -10.55 21.34
CA SER A 371 -4.80 -11.71 21.65
C SER A 371 -4.96 -12.66 20.47
N GLN A 372 -5.19 -13.96 20.76
CA GLN A 372 -5.49 -15.00 19.77
C GLN A 372 -4.48 -15.06 18.61
N SER A 373 -3.22 -14.74 18.91
CA SER A 373 -2.18 -14.55 17.88
C SER A 373 -1.06 -15.57 18.06
N TYR A 374 -0.42 -15.95 16.95
CA TYR A 374 0.63 -16.95 17.03
C TYR A 374 1.78 -16.72 16.05
N ASN A 375 2.96 -17.21 16.43
CA ASN A 375 4.15 -17.23 15.60
C ASN A 375 4.67 -18.66 15.41
N THR A 376 4.96 -19.02 14.17
CA THR A 376 5.61 -20.29 13.79
C THR A 376 6.95 -20.06 13.09
N GLY A 377 7.23 -18.82 12.65
CA GLY A 377 8.47 -18.45 11.99
C GLY A 377 9.64 -18.31 12.96
N SER A 378 10.86 -18.54 12.49
CA SER A 378 12.08 -18.33 13.29
C SER A 378 12.34 -16.83 13.53
N ILE A 379 12.89 -16.52 14.69
CA ILE A 379 13.21 -15.15 15.11
C ILE A 379 14.68 -15.06 15.47
N THR A 380 15.39 -14.10 14.85
CA THR A 380 16.78 -13.79 15.18
C THR A 380 16.95 -12.31 15.49
N ALA A 381 17.51 -11.97 16.65
CA ALA A 381 17.78 -10.59 17.05
C ALA A 381 19.19 -10.43 17.61
N MET A 382 19.85 -9.32 17.33
CA MET A 382 21.05 -8.91 18.08
C MET A 382 20.68 -8.20 19.40
N GLY A 383 19.40 -7.91 19.62
CA GLY A 383 18.82 -7.35 20.84
C GLY A 383 17.82 -8.31 21.47
N SER A 384 16.65 -7.82 21.82
CA SER A 384 15.58 -8.61 22.42
C SER A 384 14.79 -9.40 21.36
N ALA A 385 14.63 -10.70 21.55
CA ALA A 385 13.87 -11.60 20.70
C ALA A 385 12.70 -12.22 21.47
N SER A 386 11.52 -12.27 20.86
CA SER A 386 10.35 -12.90 21.50
C SER A 386 9.39 -13.53 20.50
N GLY A 387 8.75 -14.61 20.89
CA GLY A 387 7.74 -15.29 20.09
C GLY A 387 6.53 -14.42 19.76
N ILE A 388 6.10 -13.52 20.66
CA ILE A 388 4.93 -12.65 20.42
C ILE A 388 5.34 -11.17 20.42
N ILE A 389 5.82 -10.62 21.52
CA ILE A 389 6.22 -9.21 21.57
C ILE A 389 7.57 -9.01 22.26
N ALA A 390 8.50 -8.29 21.58
CA ALA A 390 9.83 -8.10 22.14
C ALA A 390 9.88 -7.05 23.27
N ARG A 391 9.10 -5.96 23.16
CA ARG A 391 9.01 -4.96 24.24
C ARG A 391 7.58 -4.47 24.40
N MET A 392 7.06 -4.60 25.62
CA MET A 392 5.73 -4.14 26.02
C MET A 392 5.84 -2.98 27.01
N GLY A 393 5.08 -1.92 26.81
CA GLY A 393 5.01 -0.74 27.68
C GLY A 393 3.57 -0.27 27.84
N GLY A 394 3.38 0.93 28.39
CA GLY A 394 2.08 1.50 28.71
C GLY A 394 1.72 1.36 30.18
N THR A 395 0.47 1.62 30.53
CA THR A 395 -0.08 1.44 31.88
C THR A 395 -0.85 0.13 31.98
N ASN A 396 -1.52 -0.28 30.90
CA ASN A 396 -2.30 -1.50 30.81
C ASN A 396 -1.84 -2.32 29.61
N ALA A 397 -1.20 -3.45 29.87
CA ALA A 397 -0.57 -4.32 28.87
C ALA A 397 -1.16 -5.73 28.99
N ILE A 398 -1.73 -6.25 27.88
CA ILE A 398 -2.40 -7.56 27.88
C ILE A 398 -1.86 -8.42 26.74
N VAL A 399 -1.44 -9.64 27.07
CA VAL A 399 -1.13 -10.69 26.08
C VAL A 399 -1.89 -11.96 26.49
N ARG A 400 -2.83 -12.40 25.68
CA ARG A 400 -3.66 -13.55 26.01
C ARG A 400 -3.97 -14.46 24.83
N ASP A 401 -4.17 -15.73 25.11
CA ASP A 401 -4.54 -16.74 24.12
C ASP A 401 -3.53 -16.78 22.95
N CYS A 402 -2.24 -16.59 23.25
CA CYS A 402 -1.17 -16.51 22.25
C CYS A 402 -0.19 -17.67 22.38
N TYR A 403 0.39 -18.09 21.25
CA TYR A 403 1.43 -19.12 21.30
C TYR A 403 2.56 -18.90 20.31
N ASN A 404 3.72 -19.47 20.64
CA ASN A 404 4.89 -19.53 19.77
C ASN A 404 5.39 -20.96 19.60
N THR A 405 5.66 -21.36 18.37
CA THR A 405 6.34 -22.62 18.04
C THR A 405 7.64 -22.40 17.27
N GLY A 406 7.88 -21.18 16.78
CA GLY A 406 9.10 -20.83 16.07
C GLY A 406 10.32 -20.74 16.98
N ALA A 407 11.49 -21.08 16.47
CA ALA A 407 12.75 -20.93 17.18
C ALA A 407 13.08 -19.46 17.43
N ILE A 408 13.59 -19.14 18.63
CA ILE A 408 13.94 -17.79 19.04
C ILE A 408 15.43 -17.72 19.36
N LYS A 409 16.14 -16.81 18.70
CA LYS A 409 17.58 -16.62 18.89
C LYS A 409 17.93 -15.16 19.17
N SER A 410 18.51 -14.89 20.36
CA SER A 410 19.18 -13.63 20.63
C SER A 410 20.70 -13.81 20.48
N THR A 411 21.32 -13.06 19.57
CA THR A 411 22.75 -13.17 19.24
C THR A 411 23.61 -12.08 19.88
N GLY A 412 23.01 -11.10 20.57
CA GLY A 412 23.74 -10.04 21.26
C GLY A 412 24.51 -10.56 22.47
N THR A 413 25.49 -9.80 22.92
CA THR A 413 26.27 -10.08 24.14
C THR A 413 25.95 -9.03 25.20
N ALA A 414 26.31 -9.29 26.47
CA ALA A 414 26.14 -8.35 27.58
C ALA A 414 26.75 -6.97 27.32
N THR A 415 27.75 -6.87 26.45
CA THR A 415 28.41 -5.62 26.05
C THR A 415 27.69 -4.88 24.92
N ASN A 416 26.80 -5.54 24.19
CA ASN A 416 26.09 -4.97 23.02
C ASN A 416 24.65 -4.55 23.32
N GLY A 417 24.25 -4.45 24.59
CA GLY A 417 22.92 -4.05 25.01
C GLY A 417 22.03 -5.21 25.43
N ASN A 418 20.77 -4.94 25.73
CA ASN A 418 19.80 -5.90 26.27
C ASN A 418 19.51 -7.05 25.31
N SER A 419 20.17 -8.16 25.48
CA SER A 419 20.00 -9.39 24.70
C SER A 419 19.14 -10.35 25.49
N ASN A 420 17.83 -10.34 25.25
CA ASN A 420 16.86 -11.19 25.93
C ASN A 420 16.15 -12.10 24.92
N ALA A 421 15.88 -13.32 25.32
CA ALA A 421 15.02 -14.23 24.57
C ALA A 421 13.86 -14.66 25.47
N ALA A 422 12.64 -14.62 24.96
CA ALA A 422 11.45 -15.08 25.68
C ALA A 422 10.41 -15.68 24.74
N GLY A 423 9.64 -16.64 25.21
CA GLY A 423 8.60 -17.28 24.43
C GLY A 423 7.47 -16.34 24.03
N ILE A 424 7.06 -15.42 24.93
CA ILE A 424 5.91 -14.53 24.73
C ILE A 424 6.29 -13.05 24.83
N VAL A 425 6.91 -12.59 25.93
CA VAL A 425 7.28 -11.18 26.15
C VAL A 425 8.74 -11.09 26.60
N ALA A 426 9.62 -10.46 25.80
CA ALA A 426 11.03 -10.40 26.15
C ALA A 426 11.34 -9.30 27.16
N THR A 427 10.76 -8.12 27.04
CA THR A 427 10.96 -7.01 27.98
C THR A 427 9.66 -6.26 28.27
N CYS A 428 9.55 -5.74 29.49
CA CYS A 428 8.40 -4.98 29.93
C CYS A 428 8.84 -3.68 30.61
N THR A 429 8.16 -2.57 30.26
CA THR A 429 8.36 -1.25 30.87
C THR A 429 7.01 -0.62 31.16
N ILE A 430 6.33 -1.15 32.19
CA ILE A 430 5.02 -0.64 32.61
C ILE A 430 5.20 0.63 33.44
N ALA A 431 4.34 1.64 33.20
CA ALA A 431 4.33 2.87 33.97
C ALA A 431 3.94 2.59 35.43
N ALA A 432 4.34 3.51 36.33
CA ALA A 432 4.01 3.38 37.75
C ALA A 432 2.50 3.29 37.97
N GLY A 433 2.06 2.32 38.77
CA GLY A 433 0.65 2.03 39.02
C GLY A 433 -0.07 1.21 37.97
N GLY A 434 0.61 0.85 36.89
CA GLY A 434 0.08 -0.01 35.83
C GLY A 434 0.33 -1.50 36.09
N GLY A 435 -0.15 -2.32 35.16
CA GLY A 435 -0.01 -3.79 35.20
C GLY A 435 0.19 -4.41 33.82
N MET A 436 0.73 -5.62 33.83
CA MET A 436 0.78 -6.49 32.66
C MET A 436 0.09 -7.82 32.99
N THR A 437 -0.77 -8.26 32.07
CA THR A 437 -1.42 -9.57 32.14
C THR A 437 -0.91 -10.45 31.01
N ILE A 438 -0.43 -11.66 31.36
CA ILE A 438 -0.15 -12.74 30.41
C ILE A 438 -1.05 -13.90 30.79
N GLU A 439 -1.96 -14.30 29.91
CA GLU A 439 -2.98 -15.30 30.19
C GLU A 439 -3.11 -16.28 29.01
N ASN A 440 -3.26 -17.58 29.32
CA ASN A 440 -3.45 -18.65 28.33
C ASN A 440 -2.39 -18.64 27.21
N CYS A 441 -1.15 -18.30 27.54
CA CYS A 441 -0.06 -18.22 26.56
C CYS A 441 0.92 -19.39 26.74
N HIS A 442 1.47 -19.90 25.64
CA HIS A 442 2.47 -20.94 25.70
C HIS A 442 3.56 -20.81 24.64
N ASN A 443 4.73 -21.33 24.93
CA ASN A 443 5.85 -21.44 24.01
C ASN A 443 6.37 -22.87 23.98
N VAL A 444 6.54 -23.43 22.81
CA VAL A 444 7.20 -24.71 22.58
C VAL A 444 8.38 -24.58 21.60
N GLY A 445 8.66 -23.35 21.10
CA GLY A 445 9.83 -23.09 20.27
C GLY A 445 11.12 -23.07 21.08
N ASP A 446 12.19 -23.55 20.48
CA ASP A 446 13.52 -23.53 21.08
C ASP A 446 14.01 -22.08 21.29
N MET A 447 14.65 -21.83 22.43
CA MET A 447 15.22 -20.52 22.74
C MET A 447 16.74 -20.63 22.94
N THR A 448 17.48 -19.79 22.20
CA THR A 448 18.94 -19.72 22.34
C THR A 448 19.42 -18.28 22.54
N THR A 449 20.42 -18.11 23.40
CA THR A 449 21.06 -16.81 23.63
C THR A 449 22.57 -16.93 23.43
N ALA A 450 23.25 -15.81 23.09
CA ALA A 450 24.70 -15.78 23.08
C ALA A 450 25.25 -15.95 24.51
N ASN A 451 26.47 -16.46 24.64
CA ASN A 451 27.13 -16.72 25.93
C ASN A 451 27.07 -15.52 26.86
N GLY A 452 26.50 -15.69 28.06
CA GLY A 452 26.37 -14.66 29.09
C GLY A 452 25.18 -13.71 28.93
N ALA A 453 24.32 -13.89 27.94
CA ALA A 453 23.06 -13.15 27.85
C ALA A 453 22.04 -13.68 28.88
N SER A 454 21.19 -12.77 29.37
CA SER A 454 20.10 -13.12 30.28
C SER A 454 19.18 -14.17 29.66
N PHE A 455 18.88 -15.22 30.40
CA PHE A 455 18.01 -16.29 29.93
C PHE A 455 16.55 -15.86 30.05
N GLY A 456 15.83 -15.93 28.98
CA GLY A 456 14.38 -15.87 29.01
C GLY A 456 13.83 -17.18 29.60
N ASN A 457 13.14 -17.11 30.73
CA ASN A 457 12.50 -18.26 31.34
C ASN A 457 11.13 -18.53 30.70
N GLY A 458 11.13 -19.18 29.54
CA GLY A 458 9.88 -19.60 28.93
C GLY A 458 9.04 -18.42 28.41
N LEU A 459 8.05 -17.99 29.16
CA LEU A 459 7.06 -17.03 28.68
C LEU A 459 7.48 -15.55 28.77
N PHE A 460 8.20 -15.20 29.84
CA PHE A 460 8.49 -13.79 30.15
C PHE A 460 9.89 -13.60 30.73
N HIS A 461 10.53 -12.49 30.36
CA HIS A 461 11.76 -12.02 30.98
C HIS A 461 11.55 -10.58 31.49
N ARG A 462 11.91 -10.33 32.77
CA ARG A 462 11.78 -9.04 33.43
C ARG A 462 13.14 -8.41 33.66
N THR A 463 13.31 -7.13 33.34
CA THR A 463 14.58 -6.40 33.46
C THR A 463 14.62 -5.35 34.57
N ASP A 464 13.50 -5.05 35.27
CA ASP A 464 13.38 -3.95 36.22
C ASP A 464 13.64 -4.29 37.70
N GLY A 465 14.07 -5.51 38.00
CA GLY A 465 14.49 -5.91 39.35
C GLY A 465 13.40 -5.93 40.45
N LYS A 466 12.13 -5.80 40.08
CA LYS A 466 11.00 -5.88 41.04
C LYS A 466 10.18 -7.12 40.84
#